data_f5a1590f9de6ffe06f0df45027ca14ab
#
_entry.id   f5a1590f9de6ffe06f0df45027ca14ab
#
_cell.length_a   1.000
_cell.length_b   1.000
_cell.length_c   1.000
_cell.angle_alpha   90.00
_cell.angle_beta   90.00
_cell.angle_gamma   90.00
#
_symmetry.space_group_name_H-M   'P 1'
#
loop_
_entity.id
_entity.type
_entity.pdbx_description
1 polymer ?
#
loop_
_entity_poly.entity_id
_entity_poly.type
_entity_poly.pdbx_seq_one_letter_code
_entity_poly.pdbx_strand_id
1 'polypeptide(L)'
;MSESKERAKAKGGAYSRWLNTIEKIGNKLPHPIALFALFSGAVIVLSAVLSAAGVSATGELVSGGELKETTVSVVSLLTKEGITYMLTHAVSNFTNYAPLGMTLVAMLGVGVAERSGLINALLKSVVKITPARFITPMVVFLGVMANVANDAGYVILIPLGAMIFRAYGRHPMAGLAAAFSGVSGGFSANLLVGALDALLAGISQTAVTIIDPNYQVAVMGNYFFLAASTFLVTILGAWVTDKIVEPRLAAFSGNVVGEEDVSLTTITPEEKRGMKRAGLVAFLYVAIIVVACLPQNSLFRNENGGLLGRPTSPLVDSAVILITFLFLLPGITYGLTTGEFKGDKDVCGALSKSMSSMGSFLALAFVSAQFINYFNYTQIGTIVALSGANFFQKINIGLIPLLVIFVLFSSFMNLFLGSSSAKWNILAPVFVPMFMLLGYSPELCQLAYRIGDSCTNVITPMMTYYAVILMFAQKYDKNAGVGTLTATMIPYSVAFLIGWILLLIVWMLLGLPIGVGTSIYYMLG
;
A
#
# COMPACT_ATOMS: atom_id res chain seq x y z
N MET A 1 -4.27 -36.04 -29.02
CA MET A 1 -3.38 -36.05 -27.82
C MET A 1 -1.93 -35.65 -28.10
N SER A 2 -1.40 -35.68 -29.33
CA SER A 2 -0.05 -35.21 -29.67
C SER A 2 0.04 -33.68 -29.82
N GLU A 3 -0.91 -33.04 -30.49
CA GLU A 3 -0.91 -31.60 -30.72
C GLU A 3 -1.06 -30.75 -29.45
N SER A 4 -1.81 -31.22 -28.42
CA SER A 4 -1.92 -30.54 -27.14
C SER A 4 -0.63 -30.58 -26.31
N LYS A 5 0.18 -31.65 -26.45
CA LYS A 5 1.49 -31.76 -25.82
C LYS A 5 2.57 -30.92 -26.51
N GLU A 6 2.48 -30.75 -27.83
CA GLU A 6 3.40 -29.90 -28.57
C GLU A 6 3.12 -28.40 -28.33
N ARG A 7 1.84 -27.97 -28.25
CA ARG A 7 1.49 -26.58 -27.84
C ARG A 7 1.88 -26.25 -26.41
N ALA A 8 1.84 -27.22 -25.49
CA ALA A 8 2.34 -27.05 -24.12
C ALA A 8 3.87 -26.95 -24.06
N LYS A 9 4.60 -27.68 -24.94
CA LYS A 9 6.06 -27.59 -25.03
C LYS A 9 6.56 -26.30 -25.69
N ALA A 10 5.83 -25.75 -26.66
CA ALA A 10 6.20 -24.51 -27.34
C ALA A 10 6.04 -23.25 -26.45
N LYS A 11 5.25 -23.29 -25.38
CA LYS A 11 5.11 -22.19 -24.40
C LYS A 11 6.11 -22.24 -23.23
N GLY A 12 7.00 -23.23 -23.19
CA GLY A 12 8.04 -23.40 -22.17
C GLY A 12 9.35 -22.63 -22.40
N GLY A 13 9.32 -21.56 -23.21
CA GLY A 13 10.48 -20.77 -23.59
C GLY A 13 11.10 -19.91 -22.45
N ALA A 14 11.79 -18.84 -22.83
CA ALA A 14 12.47 -17.90 -21.92
C ALA A 14 11.56 -17.36 -20.83
N TYR A 15 10.28 -17.13 -21.12
CA TYR A 15 9.26 -16.61 -20.20
C TYR A 15 8.98 -17.56 -19.01
N SER A 16 8.75 -18.84 -19.28
CA SER A 16 8.53 -19.83 -18.19
C SER A 16 9.80 -20.01 -17.34
N ARG A 17 10.99 -19.95 -17.95
CA ARG A 17 12.26 -19.98 -17.21
C ARG A 17 12.43 -18.73 -16.34
N TRP A 18 12.06 -17.56 -16.83
CA TRP A 18 12.09 -16.30 -16.09
C TRP A 18 11.16 -16.33 -14.87
N LEU A 19 9.90 -16.79 -15.03
CA LEU A 19 8.95 -16.96 -13.93
C LEU A 19 9.43 -17.96 -12.88
N ASN A 20 9.90 -19.13 -13.32
CA ASN A 20 10.45 -20.15 -12.41
C ASN A 20 11.70 -19.64 -11.66
N THR A 21 12.47 -18.75 -12.28
CA THR A 21 13.63 -18.14 -11.64
C THR A 21 13.20 -17.15 -10.56
N ILE A 22 12.21 -16.28 -10.84
CA ILE A 22 11.64 -15.35 -9.86
C ILE A 22 11.05 -16.12 -8.68
N GLU A 23 10.23 -17.13 -8.95
CA GLU A 23 9.64 -17.99 -7.92
C GLU A 23 10.73 -18.68 -7.08
N LYS A 24 11.75 -19.25 -7.72
CA LYS A 24 12.85 -19.93 -7.03
C LYS A 24 13.71 -18.99 -6.19
N ILE A 25 13.97 -17.77 -6.67
CA ILE A 25 14.69 -16.75 -5.91
C ILE A 25 13.84 -16.26 -4.76
N GLY A 26 12.57 -15.91 -5.02
CA GLY A 26 11.66 -15.41 -4.02
C GLY A 26 11.39 -16.40 -2.88
N ASN A 27 11.20 -17.69 -3.22
CA ASN A 27 11.03 -18.76 -2.23
C ASN A 27 12.30 -19.05 -1.40
N LYS A 28 13.47 -18.55 -1.82
CA LYS A 28 14.70 -18.60 -1.02
C LYS A 28 14.88 -17.39 -0.10
N LEU A 29 14.11 -16.32 -0.31
CA LEU A 29 14.16 -15.18 0.59
C LEU A 29 13.62 -15.57 1.96
N PRO A 30 14.29 -15.16 3.05
CA PRO A 30 13.80 -15.41 4.40
C PRO A 30 12.46 -14.69 4.64
N HIS A 31 11.72 -15.15 5.64
CA HIS A 31 10.57 -14.42 6.13
C HIS A 31 10.96 -12.96 6.44
N PRO A 32 10.09 -11.93 6.19
CA PRO A 32 10.43 -10.53 6.38
C PRO A 32 11.08 -10.21 7.74
N ILE A 33 10.60 -10.80 8.83
CA ILE A 33 11.20 -10.64 10.17
C ILE A 33 12.66 -11.10 10.18
N ALA A 34 12.96 -12.28 9.63
CA ALA A 34 14.31 -12.81 9.56
C ALA A 34 15.20 -11.96 8.62
N LEU A 35 14.63 -11.45 7.52
CA LEU A 35 15.32 -10.57 6.59
C LEU A 35 15.78 -9.27 7.27
N PHE A 36 14.93 -8.62 8.06
CA PHE A 36 15.31 -7.42 8.82
C PHE A 36 16.30 -7.71 9.93
N ALA A 37 16.22 -8.89 10.57
CA ALA A 37 17.24 -9.31 11.52
C ALA A 37 18.62 -9.48 10.85
N LEU A 38 18.65 -10.08 9.65
CA LEU A 38 19.87 -10.19 8.84
C LEU A 38 20.40 -8.82 8.41
N PHE A 39 19.52 -7.90 7.99
CA PHE A 39 19.92 -6.54 7.65
C PHE A 39 20.46 -5.77 8.86
N SER A 40 19.86 -5.92 10.05
CA SER A 40 20.39 -5.34 11.28
C SER A 40 21.80 -5.86 11.57
N GLY A 41 22.00 -7.18 11.46
CA GLY A 41 23.34 -7.80 11.60
C GLY A 41 24.33 -7.29 10.54
N ALA A 42 23.88 -7.17 9.28
CA ALA A 42 24.70 -6.62 8.20
C ALA A 42 25.11 -5.17 8.46
N VAL A 43 24.19 -4.31 8.93
CA VAL A 43 24.51 -2.91 9.29
C VAL A 43 25.54 -2.84 10.42
N ILE A 44 25.43 -3.70 11.44
CA ILE A 44 26.41 -3.77 12.54
C ILE A 44 27.81 -4.06 11.99
N VAL A 45 27.96 -5.10 11.15
CA VAL A 45 29.25 -5.49 10.57
C VAL A 45 29.75 -4.43 9.59
N LEU A 46 28.89 -3.96 8.67
CA LEU A 46 29.25 -2.93 7.69
C LEU A 46 29.70 -1.63 8.35
N SER A 47 29.03 -1.21 9.45
CA SER A 47 29.41 -0.01 10.17
C SER A 47 30.85 -0.09 10.71
N ALA A 48 31.26 -1.25 11.21
CA ALA A 48 32.62 -1.45 11.69
C ALA A 48 33.66 -1.41 10.55
N VAL A 49 33.35 -2.09 9.42
CA VAL A 49 34.23 -2.11 8.25
C VAL A 49 34.37 -0.73 7.63
N LEU A 50 33.26 -0.04 7.38
CA LEU A 50 33.24 1.28 6.75
C LEU A 50 33.85 2.37 7.64
N SER A 51 33.61 2.29 8.96
CA SER A 51 34.25 3.19 9.94
C SER A 51 35.74 2.99 9.98
N ALA A 52 36.25 1.74 9.99
CA ALA A 52 37.68 1.44 9.92
C ALA A 52 38.33 1.90 8.60
N ALA A 53 37.56 1.89 7.50
CA ALA A 53 37.99 2.41 6.19
C ALA A 53 37.91 3.95 6.09
N GLY A 54 37.43 4.67 7.12
CA GLY A 54 37.28 6.12 7.12
C GLY A 54 36.26 6.66 6.10
N VAL A 55 35.22 5.89 5.77
CA VAL A 55 34.21 6.29 4.79
C VAL A 55 33.43 7.50 5.31
N SER A 56 33.37 8.55 4.48
CA SER A 56 32.65 9.80 4.77
C SER A 56 32.04 10.38 3.50
N ALA A 57 31.07 11.26 3.65
CA ALA A 57 30.49 12.04 2.57
C ALA A 57 30.31 13.49 3.03
N THR A 58 30.53 14.44 2.12
CA THR A 58 30.31 15.87 2.35
C THR A 58 29.12 16.34 1.52
N GLY A 59 28.30 17.17 2.11
CA GLY A 59 27.17 17.78 1.44
C GLY A 59 26.40 18.72 2.35
N GLU A 60 25.37 19.37 1.80
CA GLU A 60 24.53 20.30 2.54
C GLU A 60 23.52 19.53 3.38
N LEU A 61 23.54 19.75 4.69
CA LEU A 61 22.58 19.20 5.65
C LEU A 61 21.96 20.34 6.47
N VAL A 62 20.72 20.12 6.93
CA VAL A 62 20.04 21.06 7.83
C VAL A 62 20.66 20.99 9.22
N SER A 63 21.26 22.09 9.64
CA SER A 63 21.79 22.23 11.00
C SER A 63 21.32 23.55 11.60
N GLY A 64 20.46 23.46 12.64
CA GLY A 64 19.88 24.64 13.29
C GLY A 64 18.94 25.47 12.42
N GLY A 65 18.28 24.86 11.42
CA GLY A 65 17.37 25.53 10.49
C GLY A 65 18.05 26.15 9.27
N GLU A 66 19.37 25.97 9.12
CA GLU A 66 20.15 26.47 7.97
C GLU A 66 20.84 25.30 7.25
N LEU A 67 21.00 25.43 5.92
CA LEU A 67 21.85 24.54 5.14
C LEU A 67 23.31 24.82 5.44
N LYS A 68 24.02 23.81 5.92
CA LYS A 68 25.47 23.89 6.15
C LYS A 68 26.18 22.73 5.48
N GLU A 69 27.26 23.02 4.78
CA GLU A 69 28.15 21.99 4.28
C GLU A 69 28.76 21.23 5.46
N THR A 70 28.42 19.95 5.54
CA THR A 70 28.82 19.09 6.67
C THR A 70 29.44 17.81 6.13
N THR A 71 30.56 17.39 6.71
CA THR A 71 31.16 16.08 6.46
C THR A 71 30.65 15.09 7.49
N VAL A 72 29.99 14.05 7.03
CA VAL A 72 29.48 12.96 7.85
C VAL A 72 30.34 11.72 7.65
N SER A 73 30.77 11.10 8.76
CA SER A 73 31.57 9.86 8.74
C SER A 73 30.80 8.70 9.35
N VAL A 74 31.10 7.48 8.89
CA VAL A 74 30.46 6.27 9.43
C VAL A 74 30.85 6.05 10.89
N VAL A 75 29.83 5.81 11.74
CA VAL A 75 30.00 5.46 13.15
C VAL A 75 29.81 3.95 13.32
N SER A 76 30.78 3.28 13.96
CA SER A 76 30.70 1.83 14.19
C SER A 76 29.77 1.49 15.37
N LEU A 77 28.92 0.50 15.18
CA LEU A 77 28.10 -0.11 16.26
C LEU A 77 28.88 -1.10 17.13
N LEU A 78 30.09 -1.52 16.71
CA LEU A 78 30.93 -2.44 17.49
C LEU A 78 31.87 -1.71 18.46
N THR A 79 31.67 -0.41 18.69
CA THR A 79 32.31 0.32 19.78
C THR A 79 31.54 0.12 21.09
N LYS A 80 32.15 0.53 22.21
CA LYS A 80 31.48 0.50 23.53
C LYS A 80 30.19 1.31 23.51
N GLU A 81 30.23 2.50 22.91
CA GLU A 81 29.09 3.42 22.78
C GLU A 81 27.98 2.79 21.89
N GLY A 82 28.38 2.19 20.77
CA GLY A 82 27.46 1.53 19.84
C GLY A 82 26.77 0.32 20.47
N ILE A 83 27.50 -0.53 21.19
CA ILE A 83 26.91 -1.66 21.92
C ILE A 83 25.96 -1.17 23.02
N THR A 84 26.36 -0.15 23.78
CA THR A 84 25.52 0.47 24.79
C THR A 84 24.23 1.01 24.17
N TYR A 85 24.33 1.71 23.03
CA TYR A 85 23.17 2.21 22.28
C TYR A 85 22.20 1.08 21.91
N MET A 86 22.71 0.01 21.31
CA MET A 86 21.87 -1.15 20.91
C MET A 86 21.09 -1.75 22.10
N LEU A 87 21.73 -1.86 23.25
CA LEU A 87 21.12 -2.45 24.45
C LEU A 87 20.12 -1.51 25.13
N THR A 88 20.46 -0.24 25.26
CA THR A 88 19.65 0.73 26.03
C THR A 88 18.48 1.28 25.22
N HIS A 89 18.58 1.33 23.88
CA HIS A 89 17.55 1.92 23.02
C HIS A 89 16.63 0.90 22.34
N ALA A 90 16.82 -0.41 22.53
CA ALA A 90 16.02 -1.42 21.85
C ALA A 90 14.50 -1.26 22.07
N VAL A 91 14.08 -0.94 23.30
CA VAL A 91 12.66 -0.72 23.62
C VAL A 91 12.18 0.61 23.07
N SER A 92 12.91 1.70 23.28
CA SER A 92 12.52 3.03 22.78
C SER A 92 12.50 3.10 21.26
N ASN A 93 13.42 2.44 20.56
CA ASN A 93 13.38 2.31 19.09
C ASN A 93 12.05 1.71 18.62
N PHE A 94 11.57 0.68 19.32
CA PHE A 94 10.29 0.04 18.98
C PHE A 94 9.09 0.91 19.34
N THR A 95 9.03 1.45 20.57
CA THR A 95 7.86 2.22 21.03
C THR A 95 7.70 3.54 20.30
N ASN A 96 8.80 4.16 19.87
CA ASN A 96 8.82 5.41 19.10
C ASN A 96 8.77 5.18 17.57
N TYR A 97 8.66 3.91 17.12
CA TYR A 97 8.55 3.61 15.70
C TYR A 97 7.21 4.13 15.16
N ALA A 98 7.25 5.21 14.38
CA ALA A 98 6.06 5.94 13.94
C ALA A 98 4.96 5.05 13.31
N PRO A 99 5.28 4.04 12.45
CA PRO A 99 4.27 3.17 11.90
C PRO A 99 3.48 2.35 12.94
N LEU A 100 4.08 2.08 14.10
CA LEU A 100 3.47 1.23 15.12
C LEU A 100 2.13 1.80 15.61
N GLY A 101 2.17 3.01 16.16
CA GLY A 101 0.98 3.67 16.69
C GLY A 101 -0.07 3.97 15.62
N MET A 102 0.36 4.54 14.49
CA MET A 102 -0.53 4.92 13.39
C MET A 102 -1.31 3.71 12.84
N THR A 103 -0.61 2.59 12.61
CA THR A 103 -1.25 1.39 12.04
C THR A 103 -2.19 0.72 13.04
N LEU A 104 -1.78 0.56 14.29
CA LEU A 104 -2.62 -0.09 15.31
C LEU A 104 -3.92 0.70 15.53
N VAL A 105 -3.84 2.02 15.64
CA VAL A 105 -5.01 2.87 15.83
C VAL A 105 -5.95 2.78 14.61
N ALA A 106 -5.44 2.91 13.39
CA ALA A 106 -6.26 2.79 12.19
C ALA A 106 -6.97 1.43 12.10
N MET A 107 -6.27 0.34 12.44
CA MET A 107 -6.81 -1.03 12.40
C MET A 107 -7.90 -1.29 13.44
N LEU A 108 -7.99 -0.54 14.53
CA LEU A 108 -9.12 -0.63 15.47
C LEU A 108 -10.44 -0.31 14.77
N GLY A 109 -10.50 0.76 13.99
CA GLY A 109 -11.71 1.16 13.27
C GLY A 109 -12.05 0.21 12.11
N VAL A 110 -11.08 0.01 11.22
CA VAL A 110 -11.26 -0.85 10.03
C VAL A 110 -11.60 -2.28 10.43
N GLY A 111 -10.91 -2.85 11.42
CA GLY A 111 -11.15 -4.23 11.86
C GLY A 111 -12.54 -4.45 12.47
N VAL A 112 -13.12 -3.46 13.15
CA VAL A 112 -14.50 -3.54 13.64
C VAL A 112 -15.49 -3.44 12.49
N ALA A 113 -15.28 -2.55 11.51
CA ALA A 113 -16.12 -2.44 10.32
C ALA A 113 -16.09 -3.72 9.46
N GLU A 114 -14.94 -4.38 9.35
CA GLU A 114 -14.79 -5.66 8.67
C GLU A 114 -15.55 -6.77 9.41
N ARG A 115 -15.31 -6.92 10.71
CA ARG A 115 -15.90 -7.99 11.53
C ARG A 115 -17.41 -7.85 11.73
N SER A 116 -17.93 -6.63 11.72
CA SER A 116 -19.37 -6.40 11.73
C SER A 116 -20.07 -6.87 10.45
N GLY A 117 -19.33 -7.13 9.37
CA GLY A 117 -19.89 -7.43 8.05
C GLY A 117 -20.25 -6.21 7.22
N LEU A 118 -20.06 -4.98 7.73
CA LEU A 118 -20.41 -3.73 7.02
C LEU A 118 -19.73 -3.64 5.67
N ILE A 119 -18.42 -3.93 5.61
CA ILE A 119 -17.63 -3.84 4.36
C ILE A 119 -18.19 -4.81 3.32
N ASN A 120 -18.48 -6.06 3.73
CA ASN A 120 -19.06 -7.07 2.84
C ASN A 120 -20.43 -6.65 2.31
N ALA A 121 -21.30 -6.11 3.17
CA ALA A 121 -22.63 -5.65 2.78
C ALA A 121 -22.55 -4.47 1.79
N LEU A 122 -21.60 -3.54 1.99
CA LEU A 122 -21.37 -2.45 1.05
C LEU A 122 -20.94 -2.97 -0.32
N LEU A 123 -19.99 -3.92 -0.37
CA LEU A 123 -19.52 -4.54 -1.63
C LEU A 123 -20.67 -5.23 -2.36
N LYS A 124 -21.48 -6.08 -1.68
CA LYS A 124 -22.68 -6.72 -2.24
C LYS A 124 -23.69 -5.70 -2.78
N SER A 125 -23.90 -4.61 -2.03
CA SER A 125 -24.88 -3.57 -2.40
C SER A 125 -24.52 -2.90 -3.72
N VAL A 126 -23.25 -2.56 -3.91
CA VAL A 126 -22.76 -1.92 -5.14
C VAL A 126 -22.91 -2.86 -6.34
N VAL A 127 -22.57 -4.14 -6.19
CA VAL A 127 -22.73 -5.14 -7.26
C VAL A 127 -24.19 -5.22 -7.71
N LYS A 128 -25.14 -5.28 -6.74
CA LYS A 128 -26.57 -5.45 -7.03
C LYS A 128 -27.18 -4.33 -7.85
N ILE A 129 -26.73 -3.10 -7.70
CA ILE A 129 -27.29 -1.93 -8.41
C ILE A 129 -26.60 -1.66 -9.75
N THR A 130 -25.58 -2.45 -10.13
CA THR A 130 -24.76 -2.20 -11.31
C THR A 130 -25.39 -2.77 -12.57
N PRO A 131 -25.65 -1.97 -13.63
CA PRO A 131 -26.09 -2.47 -14.91
C PRO A 131 -25.05 -3.39 -15.57
N ALA A 132 -25.50 -4.40 -16.34
CA ALA A 132 -24.63 -5.41 -16.96
C ALA A 132 -23.43 -4.83 -17.74
N ARG A 133 -23.64 -3.72 -18.46
CA ARG A 133 -22.58 -3.04 -19.26
C ARG A 133 -21.43 -2.46 -18.41
N PHE A 134 -21.66 -2.22 -17.11
CA PHE A 134 -20.69 -1.65 -16.18
C PHE A 134 -20.11 -2.68 -15.21
N ILE A 135 -20.41 -3.96 -15.39
CA ILE A 135 -19.97 -5.01 -14.48
C ILE A 135 -18.43 -5.07 -14.39
N THR A 136 -17.72 -5.02 -15.53
CA THR A 136 -16.26 -5.08 -15.52
C THR A 136 -15.63 -3.89 -14.78
N PRO A 137 -15.92 -2.62 -15.16
CA PRO A 137 -15.36 -1.49 -14.42
C PRO A 137 -15.79 -1.48 -12.95
N MET A 138 -17.00 -1.96 -12.63
CA MET A 138 -17.46 -2.03 -11.25
C MET A 138 -16.67 -3.06 -10.43
N VAL A 139 -16.41 -4.25 -10.97
CA VAL A 139 -15.62 -5.29 -10.29
C VAL A 139 -14.19 -4.79 -10.03
N VAL A 140 -13.56 -4.12 -11.02
CA VAL A 140 -12.23 -3.53 -10.83
C VAL A 140 -12.27 -2.41 -9.79
N PHE A 141 -13.25 -1.49 -9.87
CA PHE A 141 -13.43 -0.40 -8.92
C PHE A 141 -13.61 -0.90 -7.48
N LEU A 142 -14.48 -1.91 -7.29
CA LEU A 142 -14.65 -2.55 -5.98
C LEU A 142 -13.36 -3.20 -5.49
N GLY A 143 -12.56 -3.77 -6.42
CA GLY A 143 -11.23 -4.28 -6.12
C GLY A 143 -10.32 -3.20 -5.52
N VAL A 144 -10.26 -2.06 -6.17
CA VAL A 144 -9.50 -0.90 -5.67
C VAL A 144 -10.03 -0.45 -4.31
N MET A 145 -11.36 -0.28 -4.18
CA MET A 145 -11.97 0.18 -2.91
C MET A 145 -11.81 -0.80 -1.76
N ALA A 146 -11.71 -2.11 -2.04
CA ALA A 146 -11.54 -3.14 -1.01
C ALA A 146 -10.20 -3.03 -0.27
N ASN A 147 -9.21 -2.33 -0.82
CA ASN A 147 -7.92 -2.09 -0.16
C ASN A 147 -8.02 -1.25 1.13
N VAL A 148 -9.13 -0.55 1.36
CA VAL A 148 -9.43 0.09 2.65
C VAL A 148 -9.51 -0.93 3.78
N ALA A 149 -10.03 -2.13 3.48
CA ALA A 149 -10.18 -3.25 4.42
C ALA A 149 -8.98 -4.22 4.39
N ASN A 150 -7.81 -3.77 3.96
CA ASN A 150 -6.59 -4.60 3.85
C ASN A 150 -6.83 -5.90 3.05
N ASP A 151 -6.77 -7.03 3.75
CA ASP A 151 -6.71 -8.37 3.17
C ASP A 151 -8.08 -8.93 2.74
N ALA A 152 -9.18 -8.36 3.21
CA ALA A 152 -10.53 -8.85 2.93
C ALA A 152 -10.85 -8.87 1.42
N GLY A 153 -10.32 -7.91 0.67
CA GLY A 153 -10.47 -7.85 -0.78
C GLY A 153 -9.99 -9.11 -1.50
N TYR A 154 -8.87 -9.67 -1.07
CA TYR A 154 -8.30 -10.89 -1.68
C TYR A 154 -9.15 -12.13 -1.48
N VAL A 155 -9.74 -12.28 -0.30
CA VAL A 155 -10.49 -13.50 0.06
C VAL A 155 -11.93 -13.43 -0.43
N ILE A 156 -12.54 -12.25 -0.45
CA ILE A 156 -13.96 -12.05 -0.71
C ILE A 156 -14.21 -11.62 -2.15
N LEU A 157 -13.55 -10.56 -2.61
CA LEU A 157 -13.91 -9.94 -3.87
C LEU A 157 -13.38 -10.70 -5.09
N ILE A 158 -12.23 -11.35 -4.98
CA ILE A 158 -11.68 -12.10 -6.12
C ILE A 158 -12.57 -13.27 -6.52
N PRO A 159 -12.99 -14.19 -5.60
CA PRO A 159 -13.96 -15.21 -5.95
C PRO A 159 -15.34 -14.63 -6.32
N LEU A 160 -15.77 -13.54 -5.67
CA LEU A 160 -17.01 -12.85 -6.01
C LEU A 160 -17.00 -12.31 -7.46
N GLY A 161 -15.87 -11.74 -7.91
CA GLY A 161 -15.70 -11.29 -9.29
C GLY A 161 -15.88 -12.42 -10.31
N ALA A 162 -15.34 -13.61 -10.03
CA ALA A 162 -15.55 -14.79 -10.87
C ALA A 162 -17.02 -15.21 -10.91
N MET A 163 -17.71 -15.23 -9.76
CA MET A 163 -19.12 -15.57 -9.67
C MET A 163 -20.02 -14.55 -10.37
N ILE A 164 -19.72 -13.27 -10.24
CA ILE A 164 -20.45 -12.19 -10.92
C ILE A 164 -20.36 -12.39 -12.44
N PHE A 165 -19.17 -12.60 -13.01
CA PHE A 165 -19.01 -12.80 -14.43
C PHE A 165 -19.79 -14.04 -14.91
N ARG A 166 -19.70 -15.14 -14.15
CA ARG A 166 -20.46 -16.35 -14.42
C ARG A 166 -21.99 -16.10 -14.43
N ALA A 167 -22.51 -15.35 -13.46
CA ALA A 167 -23.93 -15.00 -13.39
C ALA A 167 -24.42 -14.18 -14.59
N TYR A 168 -23.52 -13.41 -15.21
CA TYR A 168 -23.78 -12.68 -16.47
C TYR A 168 -23.42 -13.46 -17.75
N GLY A 169 -23.16 -14.79 -17.65
CA GLY A 169 -22.80 -15.63 -18.79
C GLY A 169 -21.40 -15.36 -19.35
N ARG A 170 -20.53 -14.67 -18.60
CA ARG A 170 -19.17 -14.34 -18.98
C ARG A 170 -18.16 -15.31 -18.36
N HIS A 171 -16.93 -15.31 -18.85
CA HIS A 171 -15.92 -16.26 -18.39
C HIS A 171 -15.48 -15.96 -16.94
N PRO A 172 -15.64 -16.91 -15.96
CA PRO A 172 -15.31 -16.66 -14.56
C PRO A 172 -13.85 -16.25 -14.33
N MET A 173 -12.90 -16.82 -15.09
CA MET A 173 -11.49 -16.43 -15.00
C MET A 173 -11.24 -14.98 -15.39
N ALA A 174 -12.05 -14.39 -16.29
CA ALA A 174 -11.96 -12.97 -16.61
C ALA A 174 -12.45 -12.12 -15.44
N GLY A 175 -13.52 -12.54 -14.75
CA GLY A 175 -14.01 -11.89 -13.54
C GLY A 175 -13.03 -11.98 -12.37
N LEU A 176 -12.39 -13.13 -12.19
CA LEU A 176 -11.32 -13.32 -11.22
C LEU A 176 -10.14 -12.39 -11.51
N ALA A 177 -9.70 -12.32 -12.76
CA ALA A 177 -8.61 -11.45 -13.17
C ALA A 177 -8.95 -9.96 -13.02
N ALA A 178 -10.18 -9.55 -13.36
CA ALA A 178 -10.66 -8.18 -13.15
C ALA A 178 -10.64 -7.78 -11.67
N ALA A 179 -11.18 -8.62 -10.78
CA ALA A 179 -11.17 -8.39 -9.34
C ALA A 179 -9.74 -8.37 -8.79
N PHE A 180 -8.91 -9.33 -9.19
CA PHE A 180 -7.51 -9.40 -8.77
C PHE A 180 -6.71 -8.18 -9.25
N SER A 181 -6.95 -7.69 -10.47
CA SER A 181 -6.32 -6.47 -10.97
C SER A 181 -6.68 -5.24 -10.13
N GLY A 182 -7.93 -5.12 -9.69
CA GLY A 182 -8.38 -4.04 -8.81
C GLY A 182 -7.78 -4.14 -7.42
N VAL A 183 -7.88 -5.32 -6.77
CA VAL A 183 -7.40 -5.52 -5.38
C VAL A 183 -5.89 -5.40 -5.30
N SER A 184 -5.15 -6.03 -6.18
CA SER A 184 -3.69 -6.12 -6.11
C SER A 184 -3.00 -5.05 -6.95
N GLY A 185 -3.41 -4.89 -8.20
CA GLY A 185 -2.87 -3.84 -9.08
C GLY A 185 -3.29 -2.44 -8.66
N GLY A 186 -4.48 -2.28 -8.09
CA GLY A 186 -4.98 -1.03 -7.52
C GLY A 186 -4.63 -0.81 -6.04
N PHE A 187 -3.67 -1.55 -5.48
CA PHE A 187 -3.34 -1.59 -4.05
C PHE A 187 -3.04 -0.21 -3.45
N SER A 188 -2.42 0.68 -4.21
CA SER A 188 -2.13 2.06 -3.80
C SER A 188 -3.10 3.09 -4.36
N ALA A 189 -4.20 2.68 -5.00
CA ALA A 189 -5.25 3.60 -5.43
C ALA A 189 -6.46 3.47 -4.48
N ASN A 190 -7.02 4.59 -4.03
CA ASN A 190 -8.24 4.56 -3.23
C ASN A 190 -8.91 5.94 -3.18
N LEU A 191 -10.23 5.95 -2.97
CA LEU A 191 -10.99 7.17 -2.67
C LEU A 191 -11.09 7.45 -1.16
N LEU A 192 -10.72 6.48 -0.34
CA LEU A 192 -10.71 6.59 1.12
C LEU A 192 -9.30 6.38 1.64
N VAL A 193 -8.94 7.10 2.66
CA VAL A 193 -7.66 6.90 3.37
C VAL A 193 -7.81 5.69 4.28
N GLY A 194 -6.84 4.80 4.23
CA GLY A 194 -6.86 3.54 4.97
C GLY A 194 -5.63 3.34 5.86
N ALA A 195 -5.56 2.17 6.49
CA ALA A 195 -4.46 1.79 7.37
C ALA A 195 -3.10 1.75 6.65
N LEU A 196 -3.08 1.40 5.35
CA LEU A 196 -1.87 1.39 4.54
C LEU A 196 -1.27 2.80 4.40
N ASP A 197 -2.11 3.83 4.25
CA ASP A 197 -1.64 5.22 4.11
C ASP A 197 -0.94 5.66 5.40
N ALA A 198 -1.52 5.36 6.56
CA ALA A 198 -0.92 5.62 7.86
C ALA A 198 0.41 4.86 8.06
N LEU A 199 0.44 3.59 7.64
CA LEU A 199 1.64 2.74 7.73
C LEU A 199 2.79 3.30 6.88
N LEU A 200 2.55 3.60 5.61
CA LEU A 200 3.59 4.09 4.70
C LEU A 200 4.04 5.51 5.07
N ALA A 201 3.12 6.38 5.50
CA ALA A 201 3.46 7.70 6.02
C ALA A 201 4.35 7.60 7.27
N GLY A 202 4.05 6.69 8.19
CA GLY A 202 4.87 6.45 9.37
C GLY A 202 6.28 5.95 9.04
N ILE A 203 6.43 5.06 8.05
CA ILE A 203 7.75 4.62 7.56
C ILE A 203 8.51 5.80 6.95
N SER A 204 7.84 6.61 6.11
CA SER A 204 8.43 7.81 5.54
C SER A 204 8.83 8.82 6.63
N GLN A 205 8.00 8.99 7.67
CA GLN A 205 8.30 9.85 8.82
C GLN A 205 9.61 9.44 9.50
N THR A 206 9.80 8.14 9.70
CA THR A 206 11.05 7.64 10.31
C THR A 206 12.28 7.93 9.41
N ALA A 207 12.12 7.86 8.09
CA ALA A 207 13.20 8.13 7.15
C ALA A 207 13.53 9.63 7.02
N VAL A 208 12.52 10.50 7.12
CA VAL A 208 12.69 11.97 7.06
C VAL A 208 13.57 12.48 8.19
N THR A 209 13.52 11.89 9.38
CA THR A 209 14.30 12.33 10.54
C THR A 209 15.82 12.26 10.32
N ILE A 210 16.28 11.57 9.27
CA ILE A 210 17.69 11.52 8.87
C ILE A 210 18.17 12.91 8.41
N ILE A 211 17.29 13.68 7.75
CA ILE A 211 17.62 15.00 7.18
C ILE A 211 16.97 16.13 7.98
N ASP A 212 15.71 16.00 8.33
CA ASP A 212 14.92 17.03 9.02
C ASP A 212 14.05 16.41 10.12
N PRO A 213 14.49 16.44 11.37
CA PRO A 213 13.72 15.91 12.49
C PRO A 213 12.38 16.64 12.75
N ASN A 214 12.24 17.88 12.25
CA ASN A 214 11.03 18.70 12.47
C ASN A 214 9.98 18.52 11.38
N TYR A 215 10.34 17.87 10.26
CA TYR A 215 9.40 17.65 9.18
C TYR A 215 8.33 16.62 9.54
N GLN A 216 7.06 16.94 9.29
CA GLN A 216 5.94 16.04 9.50
C GLN A 216 5.42 15.51 8.17
N VAL A 217 5.43 14.20 8.00
CA VAL A 217 4.87 13.52 6.82
C VAL A 217 3.36 13.41 6.98
N ALA A 218 2.61 14.00 6.04
CA ALA A 218 1.16 13.94 6.08
C ALA A 218 0.65 12.56 5.65
N VAL A 219 -0.22 11.94 6.46
CA VAL A 219 -0.87 10.66 6.14
C VAL A 219 -1.67 10.74 4.83
N MET A 220 -2.30 11.89 4.59
CA MET A 220 -3.05 12.19 3.36
C MET A 220 -2.18 12.80 2.25
N GLY A 221 -0.86 12.71 2.36
CA GLY A 221 0.11 13.37 1.49
C GLY A 221 0.07 12.94 0.02
N ASN A 222 -0.51 11.79 -0.28
CA ASN A 222 -0.68 11.30 -1.65
C ASN A 222 -2.16 11.28 -2.12
N TYR A 223 -3.10 11.73 -1.29
CA TYR A 223 -4.53 11.46 -1.46
C TYR A 223 -5.09 11.87 -2.82
N PHE A 224 -4.79 13.06 -3.33
CA PHE A 224 -5.38 13.54 -4.59
C PHE A 224 -4.93 12.70 -5.79
N PHE A 225 -3.66 12.35 -5.82
CA PHE A 225 -3.13 11.47 -6.88
C PHE A 225 -3.72 10.06 -6.80
N LEU A 226 -3.86 9.51 -5.58
CA LEU A 226 -4.41 8.16 -5.39
C LEU A 226 -5.90 8.10 -5.72
N ALA A 227 -6.65 9.16 -5.43
CA ALA A 227 -8.05 9.28 -5.81
C ALA A 227 -8.21 9.32 -7.35
N ALA A 228 -7.39 10.11 -8.05
CA ALA A 228 -7.37 10.09 -9.52
C ALA A 228 -6.94 8.73 -10.08
N SER A 229 -5.97 8.08 -9.44
CA SER A 229 -5.49 6.75 -9.80
C SER A 229 -6.58 5.68 -9.71
N THR A 230 -7.56 5.82 -8.82
CA THR A 230 -8.70 4.92 -8.71
C THR A 230 -9.48 4.83 -10.01
N PHE A 231 -9.74 5.96 -10.64
CA PHE A 231 -10.43 6.01 -11.93
C PHE A 231 -9.55 5.47 -13.07
N LEU A 232 -8.26 5.82 -13.07
CA LEU A 232 -7.29 5.31 -14.05
C LEU A 232 -7.23 3.78 -14.02
N VAL A 233 -7.00 3.19 -12.85
CA VAL A 233 -6.91 1.73 -12.67
C VAL A 233 -8.22 1.05 -13.06
N THR A 234 -9.36 1.64 -12.68
CA THR A 234 -10.69 1.13 -13.03
C THR A 234 -10.88 1.07 -14.56
N ILE A 235 -10.56 2.15 -15.26
CA ILE A 235 -10.71 2.23 -16.72
C ILE A 235 -9.75 1.27 -17.42
N LEU A 236 -8.48 1.29 -17.06
CA LEU A 236 -7.47 0.43 -17.67
C LEU A 236 -7.73 -1.05 -17.36
N GLY A 237 -8.07 -1.37 -16.10
CA GLY A 237 -8.40 -2.74 -15.69
C GLY A 237 -9.60 -3.29 -16.44
N ALA A 238 -10.66 -2.49 -16.58
CA ALA A 238 -11.83 -2.86 -17.37
C ALA A 238 -11.48 -3.05 -18.86
N TRP A 239 -10.74 -2.12 -19.44
CA TRP A 239 -10.30 -2.21 -20.83
C TRP A 239 -9.44 -3.46 -21.09
N VAL A 240 -8.47 -3.75 -20.22
CA VAL A 240 -7.64 -4.96 -20.33
C VAL A 240 -8.47 -6.22 -20.22
N THR A 241 -9.43 -6.25 -19.27
CA THR A 241 -10.32 -7.39 -19.10
C THR A 241 -11.14 -7.64 -20.37
N ASP A 242 -11.86 -6.62 -20.84
CA ASP A 242 -12.85 -6.78 -21.92
C ASP A 242 -12.19 -6.92 -23.30
N LYS A 243 -11.02 -6.33 -23.53
CA LYS A 243 -10.38 -6.29 -24.86
C LYS A 243 -9.19 -7.23 -25.01
N ILE A 244 -8.54 -7.62 -23.91
CA ILE A 244 -7.31 -8.42 -24.00
C ILE A 244 -7.48 -9.79 -23.33
N VAL A 245 -7.96 -9.83 -22.08
CA VAL A 245 -7.95 -11.06 -21.28
C VAL A 245 -9.13 -11.96 -21.65
N GLU A 246 -10.36 -11.47 -21.55
CA GLU A 246 -11.55 -12.28 -21.85
C GLU A 246 -11.58 -12.86 -23.26
N PRO A 247 -11.22 -12.11 -24.34
CA PRO A 247 -11.17 -12.66 -25.69
C PRO A 247 -10.12 -13.77 -25.91
N ARG A 248 -9.12 -13.89 -25.02
CA ARG A 248 -8.10 -14.94 -25.06
C ARG A 248 -8.53 -16.23 -24.36
N LEU A 249 -9.55 -16.15 -23.53
CA LEU A 249 -10.11 -17.30 -22.84
C LEU A 249 -11.06 -18.03 -23.79
N ALA A 250 -11.13 -19.37 -23.67
CA ALA A 250 -12.08 -20.17 -24.45
C ALA A 250 -13.52 -19.77 -24.09
N ALA A 251 -14.46 -19.95 -25.02
CA ALA A 251 -15.86 -19.69 -24.73
C ALA A 251 -16.32 -20.49 -23.52
N PHE A 252 -16.93 -19.83 -22.55
CA PHE A 252 -17.43 -20.48 -21.36
C PHE A 252 -18.74 -21.25 -21.68
N SER A 253 -18.68 -22.58 -21.59
CA SER A 253 -19.78 -23.49 -21.88
C SER A 253 -20.44 -24.08 -20.61
N GLY A 254 -20.09 -23.57 -19.43
CA GLY A 254 -20.62 -24.07 -18.15
C GLY A 254 -22.02 -23.55 -17.82
N ASN A 255 -22.74 -24.26 -16.93
CA ASN A 255 -24.05 -23.83 -16.44
C ASN A 255 -23.98 -22.46 -15.75
N VAL A 256 -24.94 -21.61 -16.08
CA VAL A 256 -24.94 -20.18 -15.72
C VAL A 256 -25.18 -19.91 -14.24
N VAL A 257 -25.81 -20.81 -13.47
CA VAL A 257 -26.12 -20.56 -12.04
C VAL A 257 -26.11 -21.84 -11.22
N GLY A 258 -25.33 -21.90 -10.15
CA GLY A 258 -25.51 -22.83 -9.04
C GLY A 258 -26.23 -22.15 -7.87
N GLU A 259 -27.01 -22.87 -7.08
CA GLU A 259 -27.76 -22.31 -5.93
C GLU A 259 -26.82 -21.64 -4.89
N GLU A 260 -25.57 -22.06 -4.78
CA GLU A 260 -24.56 -21.43 -3.92
C GLU A 260 -24.15 -20.00 -4.38
N ASP A 261 -24.26 -19.70 -5.66
CA ASP A 261 -23.86 -18.40 -6.23
C ASP A 261 -24.86 -17.27 -5.88
N VAL A 262 -26.12 -17.62 -5.62
CA VAL A 262 -27.19 -16.66 -5.32
C VAL A 262 -27.08 -16.10 -3.89
N SER A 263 -26.59 -16.89 -2.95
CA SER A 263 -26.50 -16.47 -1.52
C SER A 263 -25.50 -15.34 -1.29
N LEU A 264 -24.45 -15.23 -2.12
CA LEU A 264 -23.39 -14.23 -1.99
C LEU A 264 -23.73 -12.86 -2.59
N THR A 265 -24.80 -12.76 -3.39
CA THR A 265 -25.29 -11.52 -3.98
C THR A 265 -26.58 -11.00 -3.33
N THR A 266 -27.22 -11.80 -2.47
CA THR A 266 -28.44 -11.39 -1.77
C THR A 266 -28.13 -10.53 -0.55
N ILE A 267 -28.86 -9.43 -0.42
CA ILE A 267 -28.81 -8.54 0.74
C ILE A 267 -30.07 -8.78 1.56
N THR A 268 -29.90 -9.14 2.84
CA THR A 268 -31.03 -9.36 3.74
C THR A 268 -31.67 -8.03 4.15
N PRO A 269 -32.96 -8.06 4.63
CA PRO A 269 -33.61 -6.86 5.16
C PRO A 269 -32.85 -6.24 6.33
N GLU A 270 -32.21 -7.06 7.16
CA GLU A 270 -31.36 -6.66 8.29
C GLU A 270 -30.10 -5.95 7.81
N GLU A 271 -29.39 -6.51 6.83
CA GLU A 271 -28.21 -5.88 6.21
C GLU A 271 -28.59 -4.52 5.59
N LYS A 272 -29.73 -4.42 4.92
CA LYS A 272 -30.22 -3.15 4.33
C LYS A 272 -30.52 -2.11 5.41
N ARG A 273 -31.15 -2.50 6.53
CA ARG A 273 -31.39 -1.60 7.68
C ARG A 273 -30.07 -1.20 8.34
N GLY A 274 -29.17 -2.16 8.52
CA GLY A 274 -27.81 -1.93 9.06
C GLY A 274 -27.03 -0.90 8.24
N MET A 275 -26.98 -1.07 6.91
CA MET A 275 -26.30 -0.12 6.02
C MET A 275 -26.89 1.29 6.07
N LYS A 276 -28.25 1.42 6.14
CA LYS A 276 -28.88 2.73 6.26
C LYS A 276 -28.50 3.44 7.55
N ARG A 277 -28.51 2.72 8.69
CA ARG A 277 -28.14 3.30 10.00
C ARG A 277 -26.65 3.62 10.06
N ALA A 278 -25.80 2.72 9.59
CA ALA A 278 -24.37 2.94 9.52
C ALA A 278 -24.03 4.14 8.61
N GLY A 279 -24.70 4.25 7.46
CA GLY A 279 -24.54 5.40 6.55
C GLY A 279 -24.99 6.72 7.19
N LEU A 280 -26.09 6.71 7.96
CA LEU A 280 -26.52 7.90 8.71
C LEU A 280 -25.48 8.32 9.77
N VAL A 281 -24.94 7.35 10.52
CA VAL A 281 -23.91 7.61 11.54
C VAL A 281 -22.63 8.15 10.89
N ALA A 282 -22.20 7.55 9.78
CA ALA A 282 -21.04 8.05 9.02
C ALA A 282 -21.28 9.50 8.52
N PHE A 283 -22.46 9.77 7.97
CA PHE A 283 -22.85 11.10 7.50
C PHE A 283 -22.86 12.12 8.65
N LEU A 284 -23.48 11.79 9.78
CA LEU A 284 -23.51 12.67 10.95
C LEU A 284 -22.11 12.94 11.50
N TYR A 285 -21.27 11.91 11.57
CA TYR A 285 -19.87 12.03 12.00
C TYR A 285 -19.10 13.02 11.10
N VAL A 286 -19.16 12.83 9.78
CA VAL A 286 -18.51 13.73 8.83
C VAL A 286 -19.09 15.14 8.91
N ALA A 287 -20.42 15.28 9.02
CA ALA A 287 -21.08 16.58 9.17
C ALA A 287 -20.60 17.33 10.43
N ILE A 288 -20.46 16.64 11.56
CA ILE A 288 -19.93 17.23 12.81
C ILE A 288 -18.51 17.76 12.59
N ILE A 289 -17.63 16.98 11.95
CA ILE A 289 -16.25 17.42 11.67
C ILE A 289 -16.24 18.61 10.74
N VAL A 290 -17.02 18.57 9.65
CA VAL A 290 -17.12 19.69 8.70
C VAL A 290 -17.61 20.96 9.39
N VAL A 291 -18.68 20.87 10.18
CA VAL A 291 -19.21 22.01 10.96
C VAL A 291 -18.17 22.52 11.95
N ALA A 292 -17.44 21.64 12.62
CA ALA A 292 -16.37 22.03 13.54
C ALA A 292 -15.19 22.72 12.84
N CYS A 293 -14.96 22.46 11.54
CA CYS A 293 -13.93 23.14 10.74
C CYS A 293 -14.32 24.53 10.22
N LEU A 294 -15.63 24.89 10.23
CA LEU A 294 -16.11 26.17 9.64
C LEU A 294 -15.62 27.44 10.36
N PRO A 295 -15.61 27.51 11.72
CA PRO A 295 -15.16 28.72 12.40
C PRO A 295 -13.71 29.09 12.06
N GLN A 296 -13.40 30.38 11.98
CA GLN A 296 -12.04 30.86 11.72
C GLN A 296 -11.07 30.51 12.87
N ASN A 297 -11.57 30.45 14.10
CA ASN A 297 -10.84 30.05 15.31
C ASN A 297 -11.13 28.59 15.70
N SER A 298 -11.41 27.75 14.72
CA SER A 298 -11.63 26.30 14.95
C SER A 298 -10.38 25.63 15.51
N LEU A 299 -10.60 24.69 16.43
CA LEU A 299 -9.55 23.80 16.95
C LEU A 299 -8.87 22.93 15.86
N PHE A 300 -9.47 22.82 14.68
CA PHE A 300 -8.94 22.06 13.54
C PHE A 300 -8.07 22.89 12.58
N ARG A 301 -7.94 24.20 12.81
CA ARG A 301 -7.13 25.09 11.98
C ARG A 301 -5.75 25.29 12.58
N ASN A 302 -4.76 25.49 11.70
CA ASN A 302 -3.41 25.89 12.13
C ASN A 302 -3.39 27.38 12.59
N GLU A 303 -2.27 27.81 13.13
CA GLU A 303 -2.08 29.18 13.63
C GLU A 303 -2.34 30.27 12.56
N ASN A 304 -2.18 29.93 11.29
CA ASN A 304 -2.45 30.83 10.16
C ASN A 304 -3.92 30.76 9.67
N GLY A 305 -4.79 30.04 10.39
CA GLY A 305 -6.18 29.83 10.01
C GLY A 305 -6.41 28.85 8.86
N GLY A 306 -5.36 28.15 8.38
CA GLY A 306 -5.46 27.13 7.32
C GLY A 306 -6.01 25.80 7.83
N LEU A 307 -6.85 25.12 7.02
CA LEU A 307 -7.29 23.75 7.27
C LEU A 307 -6.41 22.73 6.56
N LEU A 308 -5.93 23.11 5.37
CA LEU A 308 -5.14 22.26 4.50
C LEU A 308 -3.89 23.06 4.08
N GLY A 309 -2.76 22.44 4.05
CA GLY A 309 -1.50 23.12 3.67
C GLY A 309 -0.44 23.06 4.77
N ARG A 310 0.63 23.83 4.59
CA ARG A 310 1.71 23.93 5.59
C ARG A 310 1.70 25.34 6.25
N PRO A 311 2.03 25.41 7.54
CA PRO A 311 2.20 24.30 8.49
C PRO A 311 0.95 23.41 8.57
N THR A 312 1.12 22.13 8.90
CA THR A 312 -0.01 21.20 9.02
C THR A 312 -1.00 21.70 10.08
N SER A 313 -2.26 21.37 9.89
CA SER A 313 -3.32 21.72 10.83
C SER A 313 -3.64 20.53 11.75
N PRO A 314 -4.21 20.77 12.94
CA PRO A 314 -4.71 19.70 13.80
C PRO A 314 -5.70 18.76 13.10
N LEU A 315 -6.43 19.22 12.08
CA LEU A 315 -7.26 18.34 11.22
C LEU A 315 -6.42 17.29 10.50
N VAL A 316 -5.31 17.71 9.90
CA VAL A 316 -4.40 16.81 9.15
C VAL A 316 -3.65 15.91 10.11
N ASP A 317 -3.17 16.43 11.23
CA ASP A 317 -2.42 15.68 12.23
C ASP A 317 -3.31 14.62 12.96
N SER A 318 -4.63 14.90 13.06
CA SER A 318 -5.62 13.97 13.62
C SER A 318 -6.15 12.94 12.60
N ALA A 319 -5.68 12.95 11.35
CA ALA A 319 -6.28 12.15 10.27
C ALA A 319 -6.46 10.65 10.65
N VAL A 320 -5.47 10.04 11.29
CA VAL A 320 -5.52 8.62 11.69
C VAL A 320 -6.69 8.34 12.63
N ILE A 321 -6.84 9.15 13.68
CA ILE A 321 -7.92 8.94 14.67
C ILE A 321 -9.30 9.27 14.08
N LEU A 322 -9.39 10.29 13.22
CA LEU A 322 -10.63 10.64 12.53
C LEU A 322 -11.08 9.52 11.59
N ILE A 323 -10.15 8.92 10.86
CA ILE A 323 -10.43 7.75 10.00
C ILE A 323 -10.83 6.55 10.85
N THR A 324 -10.16 6.31 11.97
CA THR A 324 -10.52 5.23 12.90
C THR A 324 -11.98 5.33 13.31
N PHE A 325 -12.45 6.48 13.75
CA PHE A 325 -13.86 6.68 14.14
C PHE A 325 -14.83 6.63 12.96
N LEU A 326 -14.40 7.05 11.75
CA LEU A 326 -15.20 6.94 10.53
C LEU A 326 -15.55 5.48 10.18
N PHE A 327 -14.70 4.52 10.54
CA PHE A 327 -14.98 3.09 10.36
C PHE A 327 -15.59 2.45 11.62
N LEU A 328 -15.12 2.83 12.80
CA LEU A 328 -15.53 2.25 14.07
C LEU A 328 -17.02 2.47 14.34
N LEU A 329 -17.47 3.73 14.29
CA LEU A 329 -18.86 4.08 14.66
C LEU A 329 -19.89 3.46 13.72
N PRO A 330 -19.76 3.54 12.38
CA PRO A 330 -20.64 2.85 11.46
C PRO A 330 -20.54 1.31 11.59
N GLY A 331 -19.34 0.78 11.82
CA GLY A 331 -19.12 -0.66 12.03
C GLY A 331 -19.88 -1.20 13.24
N ILE A 332 -19.78 -0.53 14.39
CA ILE A 332 -20.54 -0.87 15.60
C ILE A 332 -22.05 -0.77 15.32
N THR A 333 -22.48 0.34 14.72
CA THR A 333 -23.91 0.57 14.41
C THR A 333 -24.47 -0.51 13.48
N TYR A 334 -23.72 -0.90 12.48
CA TYR A 334 -24.10 -1.99 11.57
C TYR A 334 -24.19 -3.31 12.31
N GLY A 335 -23.15 -3.70 13.06
CA GLY A 335 -23.10 -4.97 13.79
C GLY A 335 -24.23 -5.11 14.81
N LEU A 336 -24.54 -4.04 15.56
CA LEU A 336 -25.68 -4.02 16.49
C LEU A 336 -27.04 -4.10 15.76
N THR A 337 -27.16 -3.49 14.57
CA THR A 337 -28.42 -3.50 13.81
C THR A 337 -28.70 -4.84 13.15
N THR A 338 -27.68 -5.54 12.69
CA THR A 338 -27.78 -6.87 12.05
C THR A 338 -27.83 -8.00 13.05
N GLY A 339 -27.49 -7.75 14.31
CA GLY A 339 -27.39 -8.76 15.37
C GLY A 339 -26.08 -9.53 15.39
N GLU A 340 -25.11 -9.15 14.54
CA GLU A 340 -23.75 -9.70 14.59
C GLU A 340 -23.05 -9.34 15.92
N PHE A 341 -23.31 -8.14 16.43
CA PHE A 341 -22.96 -7.71 17.78
C PHE A 341 -24.22 -7.66 18.63
N LYS A 342 -24.21 -8.36 19.78
CA LYS A 342 -25.31 -8.39 20.74
C LYS A 342 -25.10 -7.41 21.89
N GLY A 343 -23.89 -6.89 22.05
CA GLY A 343 -23.55 -5.96 23.11
C GLY A 343 -22.07 -5.55 23.11
N ASP A 344 -21.66 -4.92 24.19
CA ASP A 344 -20.31 -4.42 24.40
C ASP A 344 -19.23 -5.52 24.34
N LYS A 345 -19.55 -6.71 24.85
CA LYS A 345 -18.62 -7.86 24.81
C LYS A 345 -18.25 -8.26 23.40
N ASP A 346 -19.20 -8.22 22.44
CA ASP A 346 -18.93 -8.58 21.06
C ASP A 346 -18.09 -7.48 20.36
N VAL A 347 -18.37 -6.21 20.65
CA VAL A 347 -17.56 -5.08 20.18
C VAL A 347 -16.13 -5.17 20.73
N CYS A 348 -15.96 -5.41 22.03
CA CYS A 348 -14.65 -5.62 22.63
C CYS A 348 -13.94 -6.85 22.05
N GLY A 349 -14.70 -7.92 21.79
CA GLY A 349 -14.21 -9.11 21.09
C GLY A 349 -13.72 -8.82 19.67
N ALA A 350 -14.43 -7.98 18.93
CA ALA A 350 -14.02 -7.54 17.58
C ALA A 350 -12.74 -6.71 17.62
N LEU A 351 -12.63 -5.76 18.57
CA LEU A 351 -11.41 -4.97 18.79
C LEU A 351 -10.22 -5.88 19.15
N SER A 352 -10.41 -6.80 20.10
CA SER A 352 -9.36 -7.75 20.52
C SER A 352 -8.88 -8.63 19.39
N LYS A 353 -9.81 -9.14 18.59
CA LYS A 353 -9.48 -9.97 17.41
C LYS A 353 -8.77 -9.16 16.32
N SER A 354 -9.15 -7.89 16.11
CA SER A 354 -8.45 -6.99 15.19
C SER A 354 -6.99 -6.79 15.64
N MET A 355 -6.75 -6.56 16.92
CA MET A 355 -5.40 -6.44 17.47
C MET A 355 -4.62 -7.75 17.41
N SER A 356 -5.26 -8.89 17.64
CA SER A 356 -4.62 -10.21 17.52
C SER A 356 -4.11 -10.49 16.11
N SER A 357 -4.81 -9.98 15.09
CA SER A 357 -4.35 -10.12 13.69
C SER A 357 -3.08 -9.32 13.39
N MET A 358 -2.72 -8.37 14.24
CA MET A 358 -1.52 -7.54 14.10
C MET A 358 -0.24 -8.17 14.70
N GLY A 359 -0.31 -9.39 15.24
CA GLY A 359 0.84 -10.03 15.89
C GLY A 359 2.09 -10.12 15.01
N SER A 360 1.93 -10.54 13.76
CA SER A 360 3.04 -10.59 12.79
C SER A 360 3.59 -9.20 12.45
N PHE A 361 2.71 -8.19 12.38
CA PHE A 361 3.13 -6.80 12.19
C PHE A 361 3.94 -6.28 13.39
N LEU A 362 3.53 -6.58 14.63
CA LEU A 362 4.26 -6.18 15.83
C LEU A 362 5.68 -6.76 15.86
N ALA A 363 5.82 -8.05 15.54
CA ALA A 363 7.13 -8.70 15.46
C ALA A 363 8.01 -8.09 14.34
N LEU A 364 7.41 -7.83 13.17
CA LEU A 364 8.10 -7.14 12.07
C LEU A 364 8.51 -5.72 12.47
N ALA A 365 7.61 -4.95 13.08
CA ALA A 365 7.86 -3.58 13.52
C ALA A 365 9.02 -3.50 14.51
N PHE A 366 9.13 -4.45 15.47
CA PHE A 366 10.26 -4.49 16.40
C PHE A 366 11.60 -4.60 15.67
N VAL A 367 11.72 -5.56 14.75
CA VAL A 367 13.00 -5.79 14.04
C VAL A 367 13.29 -4.70 13.02
N SER A 368 12.28 -4.20 12.31
CA SER A 368 12.41 -3.07 11.38
C SER A 368 12.85 -1.78 12.10
N ALA A 369 12.31 -1.53 13.28
CA ALA A 369 12.70 -0.38 14.09
C ALA A 369 14.18 -0.44 14.50
N GLN A 370 14.69 -1.62 14.88
CA GLN A 370 16.12 -1.78 15.17
C GLN A 370 16.96 -1.50 13.92
N PHE A 371 16.61 -2.13 12.78
CA PHE A 371 17.32 -1.93 11.52
C PHE A 371 17.44 -0.43 11.16
N ILE A 372 16.32 0.30 11.16
CA ILE A 372 16.30 1.70 10.77
C ILE A 372 17.10 2.56 11.75
N ASN A 373 16.93 2.34 13.05
CA ASN A 373 17.65 3.11 14.05
C ASN A 373 19.16 2.80 14.05
N TYR A 374 19.58 1.56 13.77
CA TYR A 374 20.99 1.22 13.57
C TYR A 374 21.54 1.87 12.31
N PHE A 375 20.76 1.87 11.21
CA PHE A 375 21.13 2.52 9.96
C PHE A 375 21.31 4.04 10.14
N ASN A 376 20.46 4.67 10.93
CA ASN A 376 20.55 6.09 11.28
C ASN A 376 21.73 6.38 12.21
N TYR A 377 21.91 5.61 13.29
CA TYR A 377 23.02 5.79 14.24
C TYR A 377 24.37 5.68 13.55
N THR A 378 24.53 4.73 12.64
CA THR A 378 25.78 4.52 11.90
C THR A 378 26.07 5.59 10.86
N GLN A 379 25.14 6.49 10.57
CA GLN A 379 25.19 7.50 9.51
C GLN A 379 25.32 6.92 8.09
N ILE A 380 25.22 5.60 7.92
CA ILE A 380 25.30 4.95 6.60
C ILE A 380 24.19 5.49 5.70
N GLY A 381 22.97 5.65 6.23
CA GLY A 381 21.83 6.22 5.50
C GLY A 381 22.11 7.62 4.95
N THR A 382 22.63 8.49 5.80
CA THR A 382 23.00 9.86 5.42
C THR A 382 24.09 9.87 4.33
N ILE A 383 25.12 9.04 4.48
CA ILE A 383 26.23 8.97 3.52
C ILE A 383 25.76 8.45 2.16
N VAL A 384 24.91 7.40 2.15
CA VAL A 384 24.34 6.86 0.90
C VAL A 384 23.42 7.89 0.25
N ALA A 385 22.61 8.60 1.02
CA ALA A 385 21.72 9.64 0.52
C ALA A 385 22.49 10.82 -0.08
N LEU A 386 23.52 11.33 0.61
CA LEU A 386 24.41 12.40 0.11
C LEU A 386 25.14 11.96 -1.18
N SER A 387 25.71 10.76 -1.17
CA SER A 387 26.43 10.24 -2.35
C SER A 387 25.50 10.06 -3.55
N GLY A 388 24.28 9.55 -3.32
CA GLY A 388 23.25 9.41 -4.35
C GLY A 388 22.76 10.75 -4.87
N ALA A 389 22.48 11.72 -3.98
CA ALA A 389 22.07 13.06 -4.37
C ALA A 389 23.16 13.76 -5.19
N ASN A 390 24.42 13.72 -4.74
CA ASN A 390 25.55 14.27 -5.48
C ASN A 390 25.75 13.62 -6.86
N PHE A 391 25.52 12.31 -6.98
CA PHE A 391 25.54 11.60 -8.24
C PHE A 391 24.47 12.10 -9.20
N PHE A 392 23.21 12.19 -8.74
CA PHE A 392 22.10 12.67 -9.57
C PHE A 392 22.22 14.16 -9.91
N GLN A 393 22.77 14.99 -9.03
CA GLN A 393 23.07 16.39 -9.32
C GLN A 393 24.15 16.51 -10.42
N LYS A 394 25.22 15.71 -10.36
CA LYS A 394 26.28 15.71 -11.38
C LYS A 394 25.79 15.35 -12.78
N ILE A 395 24.86 14.41 -12.90
CA ILE A 395 24.26 14.04 -14.18
C ILE A 395 23.11 14.97 -14.59
N ASN A 396 22.77 15.95 -13.74
CA ASN A 396 21.71 16.94 -13.97
C ASN A 396 20.39 16.29 -14.38
N ILE A 397 20.00 15.20 -13.70
CA ILE A 397 18.75 14.50 -13.97
C ILE A 397 17.55 15.33 -13.50
N GLY A 398 16.61 15.59 -14.40
CA GLY A 398 15.40 16.30 -14.04
C GLY A 398 14.44 15.43 -13.18
N LEU A 399 13.46 16.08 -12.55
CA LEU A 399 12.47 15.42 -11.68
C LEU A 399 11.76 14.24 -12.36
N ILE A 400 11.21 14.46 -13.56
CA ILE A 400 10.41 13.44 -14.25
C ILE A 400 11.20 12.17 -14.56
N PRO A 401 12.41 12.24 -15.18
CA PRO A 401 13.23 11.05 -15.35
C PRO A 401 13.60 10.34 -14.05
N LEU A 402 13.92 11.11 -12.99
CA LEU A 402 14.21 10.55 -11.66
C LEU A 402 13.04 9.73 -11.11
N LEU A 403 11.82 10.30 -11.17
CA LEU A 403 10.59 9.62 -10.74
C LEU A 403 10.34 8.35 -11.55
N VAL A 404 10.47 8.40 -12.88
CA VAL A 404 10.26 7.23 -13.75
C VAL A 404 11.25 6.12 -13.42
N ILE A 405 12.53 6.46 -13.27
CA ILE A 405 13.58 5.49 -12.88
C ILE A 405 13.24 4.86 -11.53
N PHE A 406 12.80 5.65 -10.58
CA PHE A 406 12.45 5.14 -9.23
C PHE A 406 11.20 4.28 -9.25
N VAL A 407 10.17 4.62 -10.05
CA VAL A 407 9.00 3.76 -10.28
C VAL A 407 9.42 2.41 -10.86
N LEU A 408 10.25 2.41 -11.90
CA LEU A 408 10.75 1.18 -12.53
C LEU A 408 11.60 0.33 -11.58
N PHE A 409 12.47 0.96 -10.80
CA PHE A 409 13.25 0.31 -9.76
C PHE A 409 12.37 -0.33 -8.69
N SER A 410 11.37 0.41 -8.19
CA SER A 410 10.40 -0.09 -7.21
C SER A 410 9.57 -1.26 -7.76
N SER A 411 9.16 -1.19 -9.03
CA SER A 411 8.47 -2.26 -9.74
C SER A 411 9.33 -3.52 -9.85
N PHE A 412 10.61 -3.36 -10.15
CA PHE A 412 11.56 -4.48 -10.21
C PHE A 412 11.76 -5.12 -8.83
N MET A 413 11.95 -4.33 -7.79
CA MET A 413 12.09 -4.82 -6.41
C MET A 413 10.85 -5.58 -5.93
N ASN A 414 9.67 -5.19 -6.38
CA ASN A 414 8.41 -5.84 -6.02
C ASN A 414 8.29 -7.29 -6.54
N LEU A 415 9.01 -7.66 -7.59
CA LEU A 415 9.01 -9.03 -8.08
C LEU A 415 9.64 -10.01 -7.09
N PHE A 416 10.51 -9.52 -6.19
CA PHE A 416 11.24 -10.33 -5.22
C PHE A 416 10.70 -10.18 -3.80
N LEU A 417 10.10 -9.06 -3.46
CA LEU A 417 9.61 -8.73 -2.13
C LEU A 417 8.12 -8.36 -2.18
N GLY A 418 7.23 -9.32 -1.92
CA GLY A 418 5.78 -9.13 -2.05
C GLY A 418 5.13 -8.27 -0.96
N SER A 419 5.84 -7.92 0.12
CA SER A 419 5.30 -7.07 1.19
C SER A 419 5.63 -5.60 0.94
N SER A 420 4.61 -4.76 0.76
CA SER A 420 4.76 -3.32 0.54
C SER A 420 5.46 -2.62 1.72
N SER A 421 5.01 -2.87 2.95
CA SER A 421 5.63 -2.25 4.13
C SER A 421 7.08 -2.69 4.34
N ALA A 422 7.38 -3.99 4.14
CA ALA A 422 8.74 -4.49 4.27
C ALA A 422 9.68 -3.84 3.25
N LYS A 423 9.26 -3.74 1.98
CA LYS A 423 10.02 -3.03 0.94
C LYS A 423 10.25 -1.56 1.27
N TRP A 424 9.18 -0.86 1.68
CA TRP A 424 9.30 0.55 1.98
C TRP A 424 10.20 0.81 3.19
N ASN A 425 10.19 -0.07 4.19
CA ASN A 425 11.16 -0.02 5.30
C ASN A 425 12.63 -0.14 4.86
N ILE A 426 12.88 -0.83 3.74
CA ILE A 426 14.23 -0.94 3.16
C ILE A 426 14.57 0.28 2.31
N LEU A 427 13.63 0.73 1.48
CA LEU A 427 13.89 1.78 0.49
C LEU A 427 13.80 3.18 1.08
N ALA A 428 12.85 3.44 2.00
CA ALA A 428 12.62 4.76 2.54
C ALA A 428 13.86 5.39 3.21
N PRO A 429 14.63 4.68 4.06
CA PRO A 429 15.81 5.27 4.71
C PRO A 429 16.91 5.73 3.74
N VAL A 430 16.87 5.25 2.50
CA VAL A 430 17.81 5.61 1.44
C VAL A 430 17.22 6.69 0.52
N PHE A 431 16.06 6.42 -0.03
CA PHE A 431 15.50 7.24 -1.10
C PHE A 431 14.80 8.49 -0.60
N VAL A 432 14.14 8.46 0.56
CA VAL A 432 13.48 9.64 1.13
C VAL A 432 14.49 10.74 1.44
N PRO A 433 15.58 10.50 2.19
CA PRO A 433 16.63 11.49 2.40
C PRO A 433 17.25 12.00 1.10
N MET A 434 17.50 11.09 0.15
CA MET A 434 18.09 11.46 -1.15
C MET A 434 17.16 12.39 -1.94
N PHE A 435 15.85 12.14 -1.99
CA PHE A 435 14.88 13.02 -2.65
C PHE A 435 14.81 14.38 -1.96
N MET A 436 14.84 14.42 -0.62
CA MET A 436 14.87 15.66 0.14
C MET A 436 16.12 16.51 -0.17
N LEU A 437 17.28 15.89 -0.25
CA LEU A 437 18.54 16.55 -0.65
C LEU A 437 18.54 17.06 -2.09
N LEU A 438 17.70 16.47 -2.95
CA LEU A 438 17.44 16.95 -4.32
C LEU A 438 16.37 18.04 -4.37
N GLY A 439 15.80 18.47 -3.23
CA GLY A 439 14.77 19.47 -3.14
C GLY A 439 13.34 18.96 -3.37
N TYR A 440 13.10 17.65 -3.26
CA TYR A 440 11.80 17.03 -3.48
C TYR A 440 11.19 16.49 -2.18
N SER A 441 9.86 16.55 -2.07
CA SER A 441 9.18 16.12 -0.86
C SER A 441 9.24 14.60 -0.63
N PRO A 442 9.26 14.16 0.63
CA PRO A 442 9.21 12.73 0.99
C PRO A 442 7.93 12.06 0.51
N GLU A 443 6.81 12.79 0.48
CA GLU A 443 5.53 12.29 -0.02
C GLU A 443 5.59 11.99 -1.53
N LEU A 444 6.35 12.77 -2.30
CA LEU A 444 6.55 12.50 -3.73
C LEU A 444 7.39 11.23 -3.94
N CYS A 445 8.44 11.04 -3.15
CA CYS A 445 9.21 9.81 -3.14
C CYS A 445 8.33 8.59 -2.81
N GLN A 446 7.52 8.70 -1.76
CA GLN A 446 6.56 7.66 -1.37
C GLN A 446 5.55 7.37 -2.49
N LEU A 447 5.05 8.41 -3.19
CA LEU A 447 4.12 8.25 -4.31
C LEU A 447 4.72 7.43 -5.45
N ALA A 448 5.94 7.77 -5.87
CA ALA A 448 6.64 7.03 -6.93
C ALA A 448 6.88 5.57 -6.54
N TYR A 449 7.25 5.31 -5.27
CA TYR A 449 7.32 3.97 -4.70
C TYR A 449 5.99 3.22 -4.82
N ARG A 450 4.89 3.84 -4.41
CA ARG A 450 3.54 3.25 -4.40
C ARG A 450 3.07 2.85 -5.80
N ILE A 451 3.40 3.62 -6.82
CA ILE A 451 3.11 3.29 -8.22
C ILE A 451 3.84 2.01 -8.60
N GLY A 452 5.15 1.96 -8.38
CA GLY A 452 5.97 0.81 -8.72
C GLY A 452 5.56 -0.47 -7.98
N ASP A 453 5.25 -0.34 -6.69
CA ASP A 453 4.74 -1.43 -5.85
C ASP A 453 3.45 -2.03 -6.42
N SER A 454 2.46 -1.20 -6.71
CA SER A 454 1.13 -1.64 -7.12
C SER A 454 1.12 -2.30 -8.49
N CYS A 455 1.84 -1.74 -9.48
CA CYS A 455 1.81 -2.23 -10.87
C CYS A 455 2.20 -3.69 -11.01
N THR A 456 3.12 -4.19 -10.20
CA THR A 456 3.70 -5.53 -10.32
C THR A 456 3.19 -6.52 -9.27
N ASN A 457 2.34 -6.09 -8.32
CA ASN A 457 1.70 -6.97 -7.34
C ASN A 457 0.91 -8.12 -8.01
N VAL A 458 0.28 -7.85 -9.15
CA VAL A 458 -0.55 -8.84 -9.86
C VAL A 458 0.26 -9.94 -10.54
N ILE A 459 1.57 -9.76 -10.73
CA ILE A 459 2.44 -10.72 -11.43
C ILE A 459 3.50 -11.35 -10.53
N THR A 460 3.63 -10.91 -9.27
CA THR A 460 4.60 -11.50 -8.34
C THR A 460 4.01 -12.69 -7.58
N PRO A 461 4.60 -13.90 -7.71
CA PRO A 461 4.18 -15.05 -6.92
C PRO A 461 4.57 -14.92 -5.43
N MET A 462 5.36 -13.90 -5.07
CA MET A 462 5.79 -13.62 -3.69
C MET A 462 4.73 -12.92 -2.84
N MET A 463 3.60 -12.54 -3.45
CA MET A 463 2.49 -11.95 -2.73
C MET A 463 1.81 -13.00 -1.82
N THR A 464 1.50 -12.61 -0.59
CA THR A 464 0.95 -13.49 0.46
C THR A 464 -0.28 -14.28 0.01
N TYR A 465 -1.19 -13.64 -0.76
CA TYR A 465 -2.45 -14.24 -1.19
C TYR A 465 -2.39 -14.96 -2.55
N TYR A 466 -1.23 -14.98 -3.21
CA TYR A 466 -1.12 -15.54 -4.56
C TYR A 466 -1.57 -17.00 -4.65
N ALA A 467 -1.19 -17.84 -3.66
CA ALA A 467 -1.62 -19.24 -3.58
C ALA A 467 -3.14 -19.39 -3.41
N VAL A 468 -3.78 -18.51 -2.64
CA VAL A 468 -5.23 -18.49 -2.43
C VAL A 468 -5.95 -18.12 -3.74
N ILE A 469 -5.44 -17.13 -4.47
CA ILE A 469 -5.99 -16.73 -5.77
C ILE A 469 -5.84 -17.86 -6.79
N LEU A 470 -4.68 -18.52 -6.80
CA LEU A 470 -4.46 -19.68 -7.66
C LEU A 470 -5.45 -20.81 -7.35
N MET A 471 -5.74 -21.07 -6.08
CA MET A 471 -6.75 -22.04 -5.66
C MET A 471 -8.16 -21.66 -6.16
N PHE A 472 -8.52 -20.37 -6.14
CA PHE A 472 -9.79 -19.91 -6.74
C PHE A 472 -9.80 -20.08 -8.25
N ALA A 473 -8.69 -19.79 -8.94
CA ALA A 473 -8.56 -20.01 -10.38
C ALA A 473 -8.74 -21.50 -10.77
N GLN A 474 -8.19 -22.41 -9.96
CA GLN A 474 -8.28 -23.86 -10.18
C GLN A 474 -9.70 -24.43 -10.04
N LYS A 475 -10.65 -23.72 -9.40
CA LYS A 475 -12.08 -24.09 -9.41
C LYS A 475 -12.67 -24.01 -10.82
N TYR A 476 -12.18 -23.13 -11.66
CA TYR A 476 -12.68 -22.88 -13.02
C TYR A 476 -11.79 -23.46 -14.11
N ASP A 477 -10.48 -23.55 -13.87
CA ASP A 477 -9.50 -24.23 -14.74
C ASP A 477 -8.56 -25.08 -13.90
N LYS A 478 -8.80 -26.38 -13.86
CA LYS A 478 -8.02 -27.36 -13.09
C LYS A 478 -6.53 -27.37 -13.46
N ASN A 479 -6.18 -26.89 -14.65
CA ASN A 479 -4.78 -26.83 -15.13
C ASN A 479 -4.14 -25.45 -14.85
N ALA A 480 -4.87 -24.52 -14.21
CA ALA A 480 -4.32 -23.22 -13.86
C ALA A 480 -3.14 -23.41 -12.89
N GLY A 481 -1.98 -22.91 -13.30
CA GLY A 481 -0.76 -22.85 -12.50
C GLY A 481 -0.29 -21.40 -12.33
N VAL A 482 0.82 -21.23 -11.61
CA VAL A 482 1.47 -19.93 -11.41
C VAL A 482 1.69 -19.22 -12.77
N GLY A 483 2.23 -19.95 -13.75
CA GLY A 483 2.45 -19.40 -15.09
C GLY A 483 1.18 -18.96 -15.81
N THR A 484 0.07 -19.68 -15.65
CA THR A 484 -1.23 -19.33 -16.24
C THR A 484 -1.78 -18.04 -15.64
N LEU A 485 -1.79 -17.97 -14.31
CA LEU A 485 -2.28 -16.77 -13.60
C LEU A 485 -1.41 -15.56 -13.92
N THR A 486 -0.08 -15.68 -13.82
CA THR A 486 0.83 -14.58 -14.16
C THR A 486 0.69 -14.14 -15.62
N ALA A 487 0.59 -15.09 -16.57
CA ALA A 487 0.38 -14.77 -17.98
C ALA A 487 -0.94 -13.99 -18.25
N THR A 488 -1.98 -14.33 -17.49
CA THR A 488 -3.26 -13.61 -17.53
C THR A 488 -3.13 -12.19 -16.97
N MET A 489 -2.26 -12.00 -15.96
CA MET A 489 -2.13 -10.71 -15.25
C MET A 489 -1.09 -9.75 -15.87
N ILE A 490 -0.15 -10.23 -16.70
CA ILE A 490 0.86 -9.34 -17.37
C ILE A 490 0.23 -8.18 -18.11
N PRO A 491 -0.83 -8.34 -18.93
CA PRO A 491 -1.44 -7.20 -19.62
C PRO A 491 -1.90 -6.10 -18.67
N TYR A 492 -2.42 -6.45 -17.47
CA TYR A 492 -2.79 -5.48 -16.45
C TYR A 492 -1.57 -4.77 -15.88
N SER A 493 -0.53 -5.52 -15.51
CA SER A 493 0.70 -4.96 -14.97
C SER A 493 1.32 -3.93 -15.92
N VAL A 494 1.43 -4.27 -17.19
CA VAL A 494 1.98 -3.37 -18.23
C VAL A 494 1.09 -2.15 -18.43
N ALA A 495 -0.23 -2.33 -18.56
CA ALA A 495 -1.17 -1.23 -18.74
C ALA A 495 -1.17 -0.26 -17.54
N PHE A 496 -1.13 -0.79 -16.32
CA PHE A 496 -1.07 0.02 -15.11
C PHE A 496 0.26 0.76 -14.99
N LEU A 497 1.38 0.11 -15.25
CA LEU A 497 2.69 0.74 -15.19
C LEU A 497 2.78 1.92 -16.17
N ILE A 498 2.40 1.70 -17.44
CA ILE A 498 2.41 2.76 -18.45
C ILE A 498 1.40 3.86 -18.08
N GLY A 499 0.16 3.48 -17.73
CA GLY A 499 -0.89 4.44 -17.39
C GLY A 499 -0.53 5.31 -16.19
N TRP A 500 0.02 4.71 -15.13
CA TRP A 500 0.43 5.45 -13.94
C TRP A 500 1.66 6.34 -14.16
N ILE A 501 2.65 5.88 -14.94
CA ILE A 501 3.79 6.73 -15.35
C ILE A 501 3.28 7.93 -16.15
N LEU A 502 2.37 7.72 -17.09
CA LEU A 502 1.78 8.82 -17.86
C LEU A 502 0.97 9.78 -16.97
N LEU A 503 0.15 9.24 -16.05
CA LEU A 503 -0.59 10.06 -15.09
C LEU A 503 0.38 10.88 -14.22
N LEU A 504 1.46 10.27 -13.72
CA LEU A 504 2.47 10.95 -12.91
C LEU A 504 3.14 12.08 -13.69
N ILE A 505 3.54 11.84 -14.93
CA ILE A 505 4.15 12.86 -15.80
C ILE A 505 3.18 14.02 -16.02
N VAL A 506 1.93 13.74 -16.40
CA VAL A 506 0.91 14.78 -16.61
C VAL A 506 0.66 15.56 -15.30
N TRP A 507 0.58 14.87 -14.16
CA TRP A 507 0.37 15.47 -12.84
C TRP A 507 1.48 16.45 -12.48
N MET A 508 2.75 16.06 -12.73
CA MET A 508 3.92 16.91 -12.49
C MET A 508 3.96 18.11 -13.45
N LEU A 509 3.64 17.90 -14.73
CA LEU A 509 3.62 18.99 -15.73
C LEU A 509 2.53 20.03 -15.45
N LEU A 510 1.40 19.60 -14.89
CA LEU A 510 0.31 20.50 -14.49
C LEU A 510 0.54 21.15 -13.12
N GLY A 511 1.58 20.76 -12.38
CA GLY A 511 1.87 21.29 -11.05
C GLY A 511 0.77 21.01 -10.02
N LEU A 512 0.01 19.90 -10.17
CA LEU A 512 -1.10 19.57 -9.29
C LEU A 512 -0.59 19.09 -7.92
N PRO A 513 -1.30 19.44 -6.82
CA PRO A 513 -0.96 18.94 -5.49
C PRO A 513 -1.14 17.42 -5.43
N ILE A 514 -0.18 16.71 -4.85
CA ILE A 514 -0.24 15.23 -4.75
C ILE A 514 -1.15 14.77 -3.61
N GLY A 515 -1.32 15.59 -2.58
CA GLY A 515 -2.17 15.28 -1.44
C GLY A 515 -2.43 16.49 -0.56
N VAL A 516 -3.05 16.22 0.58
CA VAL A 516 -3.43 17.24 1.57
C VAL A 516 -2.21 17.60 2.41
N GLY A 517 -1.93 18.87 2.55
CA GLY A 517 -0.81 19.38 3.36
C GLY A 517 0.58 19.11 2.76
N THR A 518 0.67 18.84 1.45
CA THR A 518 1.93 18.47 0.81
C THR A 518 2.27 19.33 -0.38
N SER A 519 3.56 19.51 -0.60
CA SER A 519 4.15 20.13 -1.79
C SER A 519 4.90 19.08 -2.59
N ILE A 520 5.13 19.33 -3.87
CA ILE A 520 6.04 18.54 -4.71
C ILE A 520 7.49 18.77 -4.25
N TYR A 521 7.79 19.99 -3.86
CA TYR A 521 9.12 20.41 -3.46
C TYR A 521 9.28 20.39 -1.94
N TYR A 522 10.43 19.94 -1.50
CA TYR A 522 10.90 20.13 -0.14
C TYR A 522 11.54 21.50 -0.06
N MET A 523 10.94 22.39 0.71
CA MET A 523 11.53 23.68 1.06
C MET A 523 11.91 23.62 2.52
N LEU A 524 13.14 24.00 2.79
CA LEU A 524 13.59 24.28 4.13
C LEU A 524 12.80 25.49 4.62
N GLY A 525 11.96 25.28 5.64
CA GLY A 525 11.18 26.36 6.30
C GLY A 525 12.06 27.28 7.09
#